data_a2b3b1ecf339378fb2a572ad4fbd5601
#
_entry.id   a2b3b1ecf339378fb2a572ad4fbd5601
#
_cell.length_a   1.000
_cell.length_b   1.000
_cell.length_c   1.000
_cell.angle_alpha   90.00
_cell.angle_beta   90.00
_cell.angle_gamma   90.00
#
_symmetry.space_group_name_H-M   'P 1'
#
loop_
_entity.id
_entity.type
_entity.pdbx_description
1 polymer ?
#
loop_
_entity_poly.entity_id
_entity_poly.type
_entity_poly.pdbx_seq_one_letter_code
_entity_poly.pdbx_strand_id
1 'polypeptide(L)'
;MIDKRKLCSSSILIVDDNPTNIALLEDILEEEGYDNYTSTTDPRVVAELHAKENFDLLLLDIRMPYMSGIEVMLALQEQNQADYLPILVLTAQTDQQTRQRALEVGAKDFLTKPFDHWEVLLRIRNMLETRHYYKRQVMRGDILEEQVRERTRALNEAQLEIVRRLGRAGEYRDNETGAHVIRMSKVAEILARGLGLDEDMCERILHASPMHDVGKIAIPDAILLKPGPLDKDEWEIMKSHTTFGSDIMGDHPSDVILMASELALCHHEWWNGNGYPNGLEGERIPLCARIATVSDVFDALLSYRPYKEPWPVEKAVAYIEDASGTQFDPKVVEVFLASLPAIMAVREEHPDPEKK
;
A
#
# COMPACT_ATOMS: atom_id res chain seq x y z
N MET A 1 32.24 13.99 -9.80
CA MET A 1 32.35 14.53 -11.15
C MET A 1 31.62 13.59 -12.10
N ILE A 2 30.81 14.13 -12.97
CA ILE A 2 30.15 13.37 -14.04
C ILE A 2 31.19 13.04 -15.11
N ASP A 3 31.15 11.85 -15.67
CA ASP A 3 32.07 11.46 -16.76
C ASP A 3 31.85 12.40 -17.95
N LYS A 4 32.96 12.93 -18.51
CA LYS A 4 32.95 13.84 -19.67
C LYS A 4 32.17 13.22 -20.85
N ARG A 5 32.26 11.93 -21.06
CA ARG A 5 31.50 11.23 -22.13
C ARG A 5 29.98 11.34 -21.95
N LYS A 6 29.48 11.28 -20.70
CA LYS A 6 28.06 11.46 -20.42
C LYS A 6 27.57 12.89 -20.62
N LEU A 7 28.44 13.87 -20.36
CA LEU A 7 28.09 15.27 -20.63
C LEU A 7 28.02 15.53 -22.12
N CYS A 8 29.01 15.01 -22.89
CA CYS A 8 29.05 15.20 -24.34
C CYS A 8 27.88 14.49 -25.08
N SER A 9 27.27 13.46 -24.50
CA SER A 9 26.08 12.80 -25.07
C SER A 9 24.75 13.46 -24.70
N SER A 10 24.77 14.57 -23.96
CA SER A 10 23.55 15.31 -23.59
C SER A 10 22.92 15.98 -24.80
N SER A 11 21.59 15.98 -24.84
CA SER A 11 20.82 16.59 -25.94
C SER A 11 20.68 18.09 -25.72
N ILE A 12 21.18 18.90 -26.67
CA ILE A 12 21.21 20.37 -26.59
C ILE A 12 20.34 20.95 -27.73
N LEU A 13 19.43 21.87 -27.41
CA LEU A 13 18.69 22.63 -28.41
C LEU A 13 19.24 24.05 -28.51
N ILE A 14 19.58 24.48 -29.73
CA ILE A 14 20.03 25.84 -30.04
C ILE A 14 18.93 26.57 -30.79
N VAL A 15 18.54 27.74 -30.28
CA VAL A 15 17.48 28.56 -30.87
C VAL A 15 17.98 30.02 -31.01
N ASP A 16 18.20 30.45 -32.24
CA ASP A 16 18.65 31.79 -32.57
C ASP A 16 18.18 32.13 -34.00
N ASP A 17 17.57 33.28 -34.22
CA ASP A 17 17.07 33.67 -35.55
C ASP A 17 18.20 33.98 -36.57
N ASN A 18 19.44 34.17 -36.08
CA ASN A 18 20.63 34.39 -36.91
C ASN A 18 21.41 33.09 -37.14
N PRO A 19 21.44 32.54 -38.40
CA PRO A 19 22.13 31.31 -38.70
C PRO A 19 23.65 31.39 -38.41
N THR A 20 24.25 32.59 -38.42
CA THR A 20 25.69 32.76 -38.08
C THR A 20 25.96 32.49 -36.59
N ASN A 21 25.03 32.86 -35.70
CA ASN A 21 25.17 32.54 -34.30
C ASN A 21 24.98 31.05 -34.03
N ILE A 22 24.06 30.41 -34.73
CA ILE A 22 23.86 28.96 -34.66
C ILE A 22 25.17 28.25 -35.08
N ALA A 23 25.68 28.54 -36.26
CA ALA A 23 26.92 27.93 -36.78
C ALA A 23 28.12 28.09 -35.81
N LEU A 24 28.25 29.28 -35.22
CA LEU A 24 29.30 29.53 -34.21
C LEU A 24 29.15 28.66 -32.97
N LEU A 25 27.89 28.49 -32.47
CA LEU A 25 27.62 27.65 -31.28
C LEU A 25 27.81 26.18 -31.62
N GLU A 26 27.42 25.72 -32.79
CA GLU A 26 27.65 24.37 -33.30
C GLU A 26 29.15 24.05 -33.39
N ASP A 27 29.96 24.93 -33.99
CA ASP A 27 31.41 24.79 -34.06
C ASP A 27 32.01 24.67 -32.64
N ILE A 28 31.60 25.53 -31.70
CA ILE A 28 32.09 25.50 -30.30
C ILE A 28 31.73 24.15 -29.63
N LEU A 29 30.54 23.63 -29.86
CA LEU A 29 30.06 22.36 -29.27
C LEU A 29 30.84 21.18 -29.88
N GLU A 30 31.05 21.15 -31.21
CA GLU A 30 31.75 20.09 -31.90
C GLU A 30 33.24 20.01 -31.50
N GLU A 31 33.93 21.14 -31.37
CA GLU A 31 35.32 21.19 -30.91
C GLU A 31 35.53 20.59 -29.53
N GLU A 32 34.52 20.69 -28.61
CA GLU A 32 34.60 20.09 -27.26
C GLU A 32 34.06 18.66 -27.21
N GLY A 33 33.45 18.17 -28.32
CA GLY A 33 32.95 16.81 -28.47
C GLY A 33 31.51 16.61 -28.08
N TYR A 34 30.69 17.67 -28.07
CA TYR A 34 29.22 17.56 -28.00
C TYR A 34 28.69 17.28 -29.41
N ASP A 35 28.13 16.11 -29.63
CA ASP A 35 27.68 15.62 -30.95
C ASP A 35 26.14 15.43 -31.03
N ASN A 36 25.45 15.63 -29.93
CA ASN A 36 24.01 15.47 -29.85
C ASN A 36 23.29 16.82 -29.65
N TYR A 37 23.23 17.62 -30.70
CA TYR A 37 22.52 18.89 -30.71
C TYR A 37 21.56 18.99 -31.89
N THR A 38 20.53 19.83 -31.69
CA THR A 38 19.56 20.23 -32.71
C THR A 38 19.50 21.76 -32.72
N SER A 39 19.39 22.36 -33.88
CA SER A 39 19.27 23.81 -34.02
C SER A 39 18.04 24.23 -34.81
N THR A 40 17.50 25.40 -34.50
CA THR A 40 16.37 26.00 -35.22
C THR A 40 16.43 27.53 -35.22
N THR A 41 16.02 28.12 -36.33
CA THR A 41 15.82 29.57 -36.44
C THR A 41 14.36 29.99 -36.15
N ASP A 42 13.45 29.04 -35.97
CA ASP A 42 12.04 29.31 -35.70
C ASP A 42 11.69 29.02 -34.21
N PRO A 43 11.45 30.06 -33.41
CA PRO A 43 11.14 29.86 -31.98
C PRO A 43 9.79 29.15 -31.73
N ARG A 44 8.89 29.14 -32.70
CA ARG A 44 7.53 28.58 -32.52
C ARG A 44 7.51 27.06 -32.43
N VAL A 45 8.55 26.38 -32.99
CA VAL A 45 8.63 24.90 -32.98
C VAL A 45 9.32 24.35 -31.72
N VAL A 46 9.89 25.20 -30.87
CA VAL A 46 10.72 24.80 -29.73
C VAL A 46 9.96 23.91 -28.75
N ALA A 47 8.73 24.26 -28.41
CA ALA A 47 7.92 23.50 -27.48
C ALA A 47 7.58 22.09 -28.01
N GLU A 48 7.27 21.99 -29.30
CA GLU A 48 7.03 20.70 -29.97
C GLU A 48 8.29 19.85 -30.06
N LEU A 49 9.42 20.46 -30.44
CA LEU A 49 10.72 19.77 -30.48
C LEU A 49 11.10 19.24 -29.10
N HIS A 50 10.94 20.04 -28.05
CA HIS A 50 11.28 19.60 -26.69
C HIS A 50 10.37 18.46 -26.22
N ALA A 51 9.08 18.53 -26.51
CA ALA A 51 8.12 17.45 -26.17
C ALA A 51 8.47 16.11 -26.85
N LYS A 52 9.06 16.17 -28.07
CA LYS A 52 9.45 14.99 -28.82
C LYS A 52 10.79 14.41 -28.41
N GLU A 53 11.80 15.25 -28.20
CA GLU A 53 13.21 14.85 -28.04
C GLU A 53 13.75 14.97 -26.61
N ASN A 54 13.03 15.69 -25.72
CA ASN A 54 13.37 15.87 -24.31
C ASN A 54 14.79 16.34 -24.04
N PHE A 55 15.14 17.54 -24.55
CA PHE A 55 16.46 18.12 -24.45
C PHE A 55 16.95 18.30 -23.00
N ASP A 56 18.27 18.23 -22.82
CA ASP A 56 18.95 18.41 -21.54
C ASP A 56 19.36 19.86 -21.27
N LEU A 57 19.48 20.67 -22.31
CA LEU A 57 19.84 22.07 -22.25
C LEU A 57 19.24 22.82 -23.43
N LEU A 58 18.75 24.04 -23.18
CA LEU A 58 18.30 24.98 -24.19
C LEU A 58 19.21 26.22 -24.22
N LEU A 59 19.83 26.47 -25.37
CA LEU A 59 20.50 27.72 -25.68
C LEU A 59 19.51 28.59 -26.46
N LEU A 60 19.07 29.71 -25.89
CA LEU A 60 17.92 30.46 -26.38
C LEU A 60 18.23 31.93 -26.56
N ASP A 61 18.16 32.43 -27.80
CA ASP A 61 18.19 33.87 -28.01
C ASP A 61 16.89 34.52 -27.51
N ILE A 62 17.02 35.72 -26.98
CA ILE A 62 15.87 36.47 -26.48
C ILE A 62 15.15 37.21 -27.59
N ARG A 63 15.88 37.83 -28.50
CA ARG A 63 15.34 38.74 -29.51
C ARG A 63 15.18 38.07 -30.86
N MET A 64 14.10 37.37 -31.02
CA MET A 64 13.76 36.69 -32.26
C MET A 64 12.45 37.24 -32.85
N PRO A 65 12.27 37.20 -34.19
CA PRO A 65 11.02 37.57 -34.83
C PRO A 65 9.92 36.55 -34.47
N TYR A 66 8.66 36.96 -34.51
CA TYR A 66 7.46 36.19 -34.28
C TYR A 66 7.22 35.77 -32.81
N MET A 67 8.22 35.33 -32.07
CA MET A 67 8.13 34.90 -30.69
C MET A 67 9.46 35.15 -29.97
N SER A 68 9.43 35.90 -28.89
CA SER A 68 10.60 36.17 -28.10
C SER A 68 11.05 34.95 -27.28
N GLY A 69 12.33 34.89 -26.89
CA GLY A 69 12.81 33.82 -26.01
C GLY A 69 12.07 33.77 -24.67
N ILE A 70 11.55 34.87 -24.16
CA ILE A 70 10.71 34.87 -22.93
C ILE A 70 9.38 34.18 -23.18
N GLU A 71 8.73 34.41 -24.32
CA GLU A 71 7.49 33.73 -24.68
C GLU A 71 7.73 32.22 -24.91
N VAL A 72 8.85 31.82 -25.49
CA VAL A 72 9.28 30.42 -25.60
C VAL A 72 9.39 29.79 -24.21
N MET A 73 10.04 30.46 -23.26
CA MET A 73 10.19 29.97 -21.89
C MET A 73 8.84 29.78 -21.19
N LEU A 74 7.90 30.70 -21.35
CA LEU A 74 6.55 30.61 -20.79
C LEU A 74 5.79 29.43 -21.40
N ALA A 75 5.87 29.24 -22.72
CA ALA A 75 5.23 28.11 -23.40
C ALA A 75 5.79 26.75 -22.93
N LEU A 76 7.10 26.65 -22.68
CA LEU A 76 7.71 25.45 -22.12
C LEU A 76 7.27 25.17 -20.69
N GLN A 77 7.10 26.21 -19.85
CA GLN A 77 6.59 26.06 -18.49
C GLN A 77 5.14 25.58 -18.44
N GLU A 78 4.29 26.04 -19.34
CA GLU A 78 2.89 25.60 -19.43
C GLU A 78 2.77 24.12 -19.79
N GLN A 79 3.69 23.62 -20.63
CA GLN A 79 3.66 22.23 -21.09
C GLN A 79 4.28 21.23 -20.10
N ASN A 80 5.28 21.66 -19.32
CA ASN A 80 6.08 20.72 -18.53
C ASN A 80 6.48 21.28 -17.17
N GLN A 81 5.51 21.42 -16.26
CA GLN A 81 5.73 21.97 -14.90
C GLN A 81 6.62 21.06 -14.02
N ALA A 82 6.83 19.80 -14.37
CA ALA A 82 7.50 18.82 -13.52
C ALA A 82 8.97 18.58 -13.87
N ASP A 83 9.43 18.94 -15.07
CA ASP A 83 10.81 18.67 -15.49
C ASP A 83 11.71 19.92 -15.43
N TYR A 84 12.91 19.74 -14.88
CA TYR A 84 13.92 20.79 -14.78
C TYR A 84 14.73 20.88 -16.08
N LEU A 85 14.29 21.70 -17.05
CA LEU A 85 15.08 22.04 -18.24
C LEU A 85 15.91 23.31 -17.96
N PRO A 86 17.25 23.24 -17.90
CA PRO A 86 18.09 24.42 -17.81
C PRO A 86 18.07 25.20 -19.13
N ILE A 87 17.87 26.52 -19.05
CA ILE A 87 17.84 27.43 -20.18
C ILE A 87 18.96 28.45 -20.03
N LEU A 88 19.90 28.46 -20.98
CA LEU A 88 20.94 29.46 -21.12
C LEU A 88 20.50 30.51 -22.14
N VAL A 89 20.27 31.71 -21.67
CA VAL A 89 19.77 32.80 -22.49
C VAL A 89 20.91 33.53 -23.18
N LEU A 90 20.78 33.77 -24.49
CA LEU A 90 21.70 34.53 -25.31
C LEU A 90 21.21 35.96 -25.43
N THR A 91 22.04 36.97 -25.10
CA THR A 91 21.59 38.36 -25.02
C THR A 91 22.66 39.36 -25.47
N ALA A 92 22.23 40.54 -25.93
CA ALA A 92 23.15 41.62 -26.24
C ALA A 92 23.65 42.31 -24.94
N GLN A 93 24.85 42.93 -25.00
CA GLN A 93 25.56 43.48 -23.86
C GLN A 93 24.80 44.61 -23.10
N THR A 94 23.86 45.31 -23.74
CA THR A 94 23.17 46.50 -23.23
C THR A 94 21.81 46.26 -22.62
N ASP A 95 21.32 44.98 -22.56
CA ASP A 95 19.93 44.68 -22.21
C ASP A 95 19.72 44.13 -20.79
N GLN A 96 20.00 44.99 -19.81
CA GLN A 96 19.90 44.61 -18.39
C GLN A 96 18.46 44.23 -17.95
N GLN A 97 17.44 44.97 -18.46
CA GLN A 97 16.03 44.69 -18.08
C GLN A 97 15.55 43.35 -18.62
N THR A 98 15.90 43.04 -19.86
CA THR A 98 15.52 41.75 -20.47
C THR A 98 16.20 40.58 -19.78
N ARG A 99 17.48 40.74 -19.34
CA ARG A 99 18.16 39.70 -18.54
C ARG A 99 17.45 39.42 -17.22
N GLN A 100 17.09 40.49 -16.47
CA GLN A 100 16.39 40.37 -15.20
C GLN A 100 15.07 39.63 -15.41
N ARG A 101 14.29 40.03 -16.43
CA ARG A 101 13.02 39.39 -16.73
C ARG A 101 13.17 37.91 -17.15
N ALA A 102 14.19 37.56 -17.93
CA ALA A 102 14.47 36.18 -18.31
C ALA A 102 14.78 35.30 -17.07
N LEU A 103 15.57 35.82 -16.12
CA LEU A 103 15.87 35.12 -14.88
C LEU A 103 14.61 34.93 -14.01
N GLU A 104 13.75 35.97 -13.92
CA GLU A 104 12.46 35.90 -13.20
C GLU A 104 11.53 34.85 -13.81
N VAL A 105 11.55 34.69 -15.13
CA VAL A 105 10.78 33.66 -15.88
C VAL A 105 11.45 32.29 -15.84
N GLY A 106 12.62 32.13 -15.23
CA GLY A 106 13.22 30.82 -14.98
C GLY A 106 14.46 30.46 -15.78
N ALA A 107 15.02 31.37 -16.58
CA ALA A 107 16.37 31.20 -17.15
C ALA A 107 17.36 30.92 -16.00
N LYS A 108 18.27 29.99 -16.22
CA LYS A 108 19.24 29.62 -15.18
C LYS A 108 20.51 30.46 -15.24
N ASP A 109 20.83 30.91 -16.45
CA ASP A 109 21.99 31.78 -16.67
C ASP A 109 21.83 32.53 -18.00
N PHE A 110 22.73 33.47 -18.28
CA PHE A 110 22.77 34.22 -19.54
C PHE A 110 24.17 34.30 -20.08
N LEU A 111 24.27 34.44 -21.40
CA LEU A 111 25.51 34.61 -22.15
C LEU A 111 25.43 35.88 -23.01
N THR A 112 26.47 36.68 -22.98
CA THR A 112 26.50 37.98 -23.72
C THR A 112 27.13 37.83 -25.08
N LYS A 113 26.45 38.34 -26.12
CA LYS A 113 27.02 38.45 -27.49
C LYS A 113 27.95 39.65 -27.57
N PRO A 114 29.18 39.57 -28.21
CA PRO A 114 29.73 38.38 -28.86
C PRO A 114 30.19 37.33 -27.85
N PHE A 115 30.10 36.05 -28.24
CA PHE A 115 30.41 34.94 -27.36
C PHE A 115 31.91 34.77 -27.15
N ASP A 116 32.32 34.56 -25.91
CA ASP A 116 33.65 34.02 -25.59
C ASP A 116 33.55 32.48 -25.54
N HIS A 117 34.41 31.83 -26.33
CA HIS A 117 34.40 30.36 -26.50
C HIS A 117 34.47 29.64 -25.14
N TRP A 118 35.37 30.07 -24.27
CA TRP A 118 35.60 29.47 -22.98
C TRP A 118 34.39 29.65 -22.05
N GLU A 119 33.77 30.85 -22.07
CA GLU A 119 32.58 31.17 -21.25
C GLU A 119 31.40 30.30 -21.67
N VAL A 120 31.14 30.11 -22.96
CA VAL A 120 30.07 29.25 -23.51
C VAL A 120 30.23 27.84 -22.95
N LEU A 121 31.39 27.23 -23.11
CA LEU A 121 31.61 25.84 -22.67
C LEU A 121 31.53 25.65 -21.17
N LEU A 122 32.03 26.61 -20.38
CA LEU A 122 31.96 26.56 -18.93
C LEU A 122 30.49 26.56 -18.45
N ARG A 123 29.65 27.46 -19.00
CA ARG A 123 28.24 27.57 -18.63
C ARG A 123 27.45 26.32 -19.05
N ILE A 124 27.62 25.85 -20.28
CA ILE A 124 27.01 24.63 -20.78
C ILE A 124 27.34 23.45 -19.87
N ARG A 125 28.62 23.24 -19.56
CA ARG A 125 29.04 22.16 -18.67
C ARG A 125 28.40 22.22 -17.31
N ASN A 126 28.41 23.37 -16.65
CA ASN A 126 27.83 23.55 -15.31
C ASN A 126 26.31 23.26 -15.32
N MET A 127 25.62 23.71 -16.36
CA MET A 127 24.18 23.48 -16.49
C MET A 127 23.83 22.03 -16.77
N LEU A 128 24.58 21.36 -17.63
CA LEU A 128 24.43 19.93 -17.89
C LEU A 128 24.77 19.06 -16.68
N GLU A 129 25.82 19.41 -15.91
CA GLU A 129 26.12 18.74 -14.64
C GLU A 129 24.95 18.84 -13.67
N THR A 130 24.35 20.02 -13.54
CA THR A 130 23.16 20.25 -12.69
C THR A 130 21.96 19.43 -13.20
N ARG A 131 21.71 19.44 -14.51
CA ARG A 131 20.64 18.67 -15.15
C ARG A 131 20.77 17.17 -14.87
N HIS A 132 21.95 16.62 -15.08
CA HIS A 132 22.24 15.20 -14.82
C HIS A 132 22.12 14.85 -13.33
N TYR A 133 22.53 15.75 -12.44
CA TYR A 133 22.32 15.55 -11.01
C TYR A 133 20.84 15.49 -10.66
N TYR A 134 20.05 16.43 -11.18
CA TYR A 134 18.61 16.46 -10.99
C TYR A 134 17.93 15.18 -11.50
N LYS A 135 18.18 14.79 -12.76
CA LYS A 135 17.65 13.53 -13.34
C LYS A 135 18.00 12.31 -12.49
N ARG A 136 19.22 12.25 -11.95
CA ARG A 136 19.63 11.17 -11.06
C ARG A 136 18.88 11.16 -9.73
N GLN A 137 18.60 12.32 -9.17
CA GLN A 137 17.85 12.42 -7.92
C GLN A 137 16.39 11.97 -8.10
N VAL A 138 15.74 12.40 -9.17
CA VAL A 138 14.38 11.97 -9.52
C VAL A 138 14.33 10.45 -9.67
N MET A 139 15.18 9.88 -10.53
CA MET A 139 15.24 8.43 -10.74
C MET A 139 15.51 7.65 -9.44
N ARG A 140 16.37 8.18 -8.57
CA ARG A 140 16.64 7.55 -7.27
C ARG A 140 15.42 7.62 -6.34
N GLY A 141 14.66 8.72 -6.38
CA GLY A 141 13.40 8.86 -5.66
C GLY A 141 12.41 7.77 -6.06
N ASP A 142 12.15 7.62 -7.35
CA ASP A 142 11.22 6.62 -7.90
C ASP A 142 11.61 5.18 -7.50
N ILE A 143 12.92 4.86 -7.59
CA ILE A 143 13.44 3.53 -7.19
C ILE A 143 13.23 3.30 -5.69
N LEU A 144 13.48 4.31 -4.86
CA LEU A 144 13.31 4.19 -3.41
C LEU A 144 11.84 4.03 -3.02
N GLU A 145 10.94 4.76 -3.65
CA GLU A 145 9.49 4.65 -3.42
C GLU A 145 9.00 3.24 -3.76
N GLU A 146 9.43 2.68 -4.90
CA GLU A 146 9.09 1.31 -5.27
C GLU A 146 9.64 0.28 -4.26
N GLN A 147 10.91 0.43 -3.84
CA GLN A 147 11.51 -0.45 -2.84
C GLN A 147 10.80 -0.36 -1.48
N VAL A 148 10.37 0.83 -1.05
CA VAL A 148 9.59 1.00 0.18
C VAL A 148 8.25 0.28 0.05
N ARG A 149 7.55 0.44 -1.09
CA ARG A 149 6.28 -0.22 -1.35
C ARG A 149 6.40 -1.75 -1.30
N GLU A 150 7.40 -2.31 -2.00
CA GLU A 150 7.64 -3.76 -2.00
C GLU A 150 7.98 -4.30 -0.60
N ARG A 151 8.86 -3.60 0.13
CA ARG A 151 9.25 -4.03 1.48
C ARG A 151 8.11 -3.94 2.48
N THR A 152 7.30 -2.88 2.41
CA THR A 152 6.11 -2.74 3.27
C THR A 152 5.12 -3.87 3.02
N ARG A 153 4.87 -4.21 1.76
CA ARG A 153 4.01 -5.34 1.40
C ARG A 153 4.55 -6.66 1.96
N ALA A 154 5.82 -6.97 1.72
CA ALA A 154 6.43 -8.20 2.20
C ALA A 154 6.43 -8.30 3.74
N LEU A 155 6.63 -7.17 4.44
CA LEU A 155 6.56 -7.12 5.89
C LEU A 155 5.14 -7.42 6.40
N ASN A 156 4.13 -6.81 5.81
CA ASN A 156 2.73 -7.05 6.16
C ASN A 156 2.34 -8.52 5.92
N GLU A 157 2.70 -9.10 4.78
CA GLU A 157 2.46 -10.51 4.48
C GLU A 157 3.12 -11.44 5.52
N ALA A 158 4.38 -11.15 5.89
CA ALA A 158 5.09 -11.91 6.92
C ALA A 158 4.45 -11.78 8.31
N GLN A 159 4.00 -10.58 8.69
CA GLN A 159 3.29 -10.37 9.96
C GLN A 159 1.98 -11.16 10.02
N LEU A 160 1.17 -11.13 8.96
CA LEU A 160 -0.08 -11.87 8.88
C LEU A 160 0.15 -13.39 8.94
N GLU A 161 1.22 -13.89 8.29
CA GLU A 161 1.57 -15.31 8.37
C GLU A 161 1.99 -15.74 9.79
N ILE A 162 2.71 -14.87 10.52
CA ILE A 162 3.05 -15.13 11.94
C ILE A 162 1.78 -15.21 12.79
N VAL A 163 0.84 -14.28 12.62
CA VAL A 163 -0.45 -14.28 13.34
C VAL A 163 -1.20 -15.59 13.08
N ARG A 164 -1.34 -15.99 11.80
CA ARG A 164 -1.98 -17.26 11.43
C ARG A 164 -1.32 -18.48 12.06
N ARG A 165 0.02 -18.51 12.09
CA ARG A 165 0.77 -19.63 12.69
C ARG A 165 0.61 -19.67 14.21
N LEU A 166 0.56 -18.53 14.88
CA LEU A 166 0.32 -18.46 16.31
C LEU A 166 -1.10 -18.91 16.66
N GLY A 167 -2.12 -18.50 15.93
CA GLY A 167 -3.49 -18.99 16.11
C GLY A 167 -3.55 -20.53 15.98
N ARG A 168 -2.99 -21.07 14.90
CA ARG A 168 -2.90 -22.54 14.72
C ARG A 168 -2.14 -23.25 15.85
N ALA A 169 -1.08 -22.65 16.39
CA ALA A 169 -0.32 -23.25 17.48
C ALA A 169 -1.14 -23.31 18.78
N GLY A 170 -1.98 -22.31 19.05
CA GLY A 170 -2.93 -22.32 20.18
C GLY A 170 -3.89 -23.52 20.11
N GLU A 171 -4.48 -23.75 18.94
CA GLU A 171 -5.46 -24.82 18.72
C GLU A 171 -4.84 -26.22 18.66
N TYR A 172 -3.55 -26.33 18.30
CA TYR A 172 -2.87 -27.62 18.27
C TYR A 172 -2.87 -28.34 19.63
N ARG A 173 -3.06 -27.57 20.73
CA ARG A 173 -3.20 -28.14 22.09
C ARG A 173 -4.60 -28.70 22.39
N ASP A 174 -5.64 -28.20 21.72
CA ASP A 174 -7.05 -28.58 21.98
C ASP A 174 -7.58 -29.67 21.03
N ASN A 175 -6.69 -30.36 20.30
CA ASN A 175 -7.06 -31.35 19.28
C ASN A 175 -7.99 -30.78 18.16
N GLU A 176 -8.09 -29.46 18.04
CA GLU A 176 -8.76 -28.86 16.90
C GLU A 176 -7.86 -28.85 15.66
N THR A 177 -8.46 -28.94 14.49
CA THR A 177 -7.68 -29.06 13.26
C THR A 177 -7.36 -27.68 12.71
N GLY A 178 -6.16 -27.49 12.15
CA GLY A 178 -5.83 -26.23 11.47
C GLY A 178 -6.78 -25.87 10.32
N ALA A 179 -7.63 -26.81 9.87
CA ALA A 179 -8.69 -26.57 8.91
C ALA A 179 -9.84 -25.75 9.53
N HIS A 180 -10.17 -25.97 10.81
CA HIS A 180 -11.17 -25.17 11.55
C HIS A 180 -10.85 -23.69 11.52
N VAL A 181 -9.62 -23.31 11.89
CA VAL A 181 -9.18 -21.88 11.88
C VAL A 181 -9.40 -21.23 10.52
N ILE A 182 -9.01 -21.93 9.46
CA ILE A 182 -9.13 -21.42 8.09
C ILE A 182 -10.61 -21.25 7.73
N ARG A 183 -11.44 -22.26 8.01
CA ARG A 183 -12.87 -22.21 7.69
C ARG A 183 -13.58 -21.12 8.46
N MET A 184 -13.39 -21.08 9.81
CA MET A 184 -13.99 -20.06 10.66
C MET A 184 -13.63 -18.65 10.21
N SER A 185 -12.36 -18.39 9.91
CA SER A 185 -11.91 -17.08 9.45
C SER A 185 -12.49 -16.67 8.10
N LYS A 186 -12.55 -17.61 7.13
CA LYS A 186 -13.17 -17.34 5.82
C LYS A 186 -14.69 -17.15 5.94
N VAL A 187 -15.36 -17.89 6.83
CA VAL A 187 -16.79 -17.69 7.11
C VAL A 187 -17.03 -16.32 7.73
N ALA A 188 -16.20 -15.91 8.69
CA ALA A 188 -16.27 -14.59 9.29
C ALA A 188 -16.11 -13.47 8.25
N GLU A 189 -15.18 -13.61 7.30
CA GLU A 189 -15.02 -12.67 6.18
C GLU A 189 -16.28 -12.62 5.29
N ILE A 190 -16.87 -13.77 4.94
CA ILE A 190 -18.09 -13.83 4.14
C ILE A 190 -19.23 -13.11 4.85
N LEU A 191 -19.39 -13.31 6.15
CA LEU A 191 -20.42 -12.64 6.96
C LEU A 191 -20.17 -11.13 7.03
N ALA A 192 -18.91 -10.71 7.20
CA ALA A 192 -18.53 -9.29 7.20
C ALA A 192 -18.91 -8.60 5.89
N ARG A 193 -18.60 -9.20 4.74
CA ARG A 193 -19.00 -8.72 3.42
C ARG A 193 -20.51 -8.67 3.25
N GLY A 194 -21.21 -9.70 3.70
CA GLY A 194 -22.68 -9.77 3.65
C GLY A 194 -23.37 -8.71 4.51
N LEU A 195 -22.73 -8.27 5.59
CA LEU A 195 -23.16 -7.14 6.43
C LEU A 195 -22.85 -5.78 5.82
N GLY A 196 -22.16 -5.73 4.67
CA GLY A 196 -21.80 -4.49 3.96
C GLY A 196 -20.60 -3.75 4.55
N LEU A 197 -19.73 -4.43 5.29
CA LEU A 197 -18.48 -3.84 5.77
C LEU A 197 -17.52 -3.59 4.60
N ASP A 198 -16.66 -2.58 4.73
CA ASP A 198 -15.65 -2.28 3.72
C ASP A 198 -14.58 -3.38 3.66
N GLU A 199 -13.79 -3.37 2.58
CA GLU A 199 -12.79 -4.40 2.31
C GLU A 199 -11.72 -4.48 3.40
N ASP A 200 -11.27 -3.33 3.92
CA ASP A 200 -10.26 -3.25 4.97
C ASP A 200 -10.75 -3.91 6.27
N MET A 201 -12.01 -3.67 6.65
CA MET A 201 -12.63 -4.31 7.81
C MET A 201 -12.80 -5.83 7.59
N CYS A 202 -13.19 -6.26 6.40
CA CYS A 202 -13.30 -7.68 6.06
C CYS A 202 -11.95 -8.39 6.15
N GLU A 203 -10.88 -7.79 5.60
CA GLU A 203 -9.51 -8.32 5.72
C GLU A 203 -9.04 -8.37 7.18
N ARG A 204 -9.30 -7.34 7.97
CA ARG A 204 -8.97 -7.34 9.41
C ARG A 204 -9.66 -8.49 10.15
N ILE A 205 -10.95 -8.71 9.92
CA ILE A 205 -11.70 -9.82 10.52
C ILE A 205 -11.10 -11.17 10.09
N LEU A 206 -10.81 -11.34 8.80
CA LEU A 206 -10.17 -12.55 8.28
C LEU A 206 -8.85 -12.87 9.00
N HIS A 207 -8.03 -11.84 9.25
CA HIS A 207 -6.71 -12.02 9.84
C HIS A 207 -6.70 -12.06 11.37
N ALA A 208 -7.65 -11.44 12.02
CA ALA A 208 -7.78 -11.45 13.49
C ALA A 208 -8.46 -12.72 14.01
N SER A 209 -9.42 -13.27 13.26
CA SER A 209 -10.23 -14.42 13.68
C SER A 209 -9.43 -15.67 14.09
N PRO A 210 -8.27 -16.00 13.47
CA PRO A 210 -7.43 -17.12 13.91
C PRO A 210 -6.97 -17.07 15.35
N MET A 211 -7.02 -15.89 15.99
CA MET A 211 -6.47 -15.65 17.33
C MET A 211 -7.52 -15.72 18.44
N HIS A 212 -8.81 -15.98 18.11
CA HIS A 212 -9.90 -15.96 19.09
C HIS A 212 -9.61 -16.86 20.30
N ASP A 213 -9.02 -18.02 20.08
CA ASP A 213 -8.77 -19.05 21.06
C ASP A 213 -7.29 -19.14 21.53
N VAL A 214 -6.44 -18.18 21.17
CA VAL A 214 -5.02 -18.19 21.53
C VAL A 214 -4.77 -18.31 23.04
N GLY A 215 -5.69 -17.81 23.87
CA GLY A 215 -5.62 -17.88 25.32
C GLY A 215 -5.71 -19.30 25.90
N LYS A 216 -6.18 -20.29 25.12
CA LYS A 216 -6.12 -21.72 25.50
C LYS A 216 -4.71 -22.19 25.83
N ILE A 217 -3.68 -21.50 25.33
CA ILE A 217 -2.28 -21.78 25.68
C ILE A 217 -1.98 -21.67 27.17
N ALA A 218 -2.73 -20.85 27.89
CA ALA A 218 -2.57 -20.64 29.34
C ALA A 218 -3.44 -21.60 30.19
N ILE A 219 -4.31 -22.38 29.57
CA ILE A 219 -5.17 -23.34 30.28
C ILE A 219 -4.37 -24.61 30.60
N PRO A 220 -4.43 -25.12 31.84
CA PRO A 220 -3.77 -26.38 32.23
C PRO A 220 -4.28 -27.58 31.41
N ASP A 221 -3.37 -28.48 31.00
CA ASP A 221 -3.71 -29.69 30.21
C ASP A 221 -4.73 -30.57 30.91
N ALA A 222 -4.70 -30.66 32.23
CA ALA A 222 -5.68 -31.43 33.03
C ALA A 222 -7.13 -30.96 32.84
N ILE A 223 -7.33 -29.70 32.46
CA ILE A 223 -8.63 -29.09 32.17
C ILE A 223 -8.90 -29.10 30.66
N LEU A 224 -7.96 -28.59 29.88
CA LEU A 224 -8.10 -28.46 28.42
C LEU A 224 -8.35 -29.83 27.73
N LEU A 225 -7.62 -30.85 28.16
CA LEU A 225 -7.67 -32.20 27.56
C LEU A 225 -8.49 -33.21 28.39
N LYS A 226 -9.30 -32.74 29.35
CA LYS A 226 -10.10 -33.62 30.21
C LYS A 226 -11.08 -34.47 29.41
N PRO A 227 -11.01 -35.82 29.53
CA PRO A 227 -11.97 -36.70 28.84
C PRO A 227 -13.31 -36.74 29.60
N GLY A 228 -14.12 -35.69 29.48
CA GLY A 228 -15.44 -35.63 30.12
C GLY A 228 -15.87 -34.20 30.44
N PRO A 229 -17.03 -34.01 31.04
CA PRO A 229 -17.53 -32.69 31.42
C PRO A 229 -16.64 -32.05 32.47
N LEU A 230 -16.45 -30.73 32.36
CA LEU A 230 -15.78 -29.92 33.36
C LEU A 230 -16.73 -29.69 34.55
N ASP A 231 -16.16 -29.70 35.78
CA ASP A 231 -16.88 -29.23 36.94
C ASP A 231 -16.95 -27.67 36.97
N LYS A 232 -17.58 -27.11 38.01
CA LYS A 232 -17.79 -25.65 38.06
C LYS A 232 -16.49 -24.85 38.16
N ASP A 233 -15.54 -25.35 38.94
CA ASP A 233 -14.25 -24.66 39.14
C ASP A 233 -13.37 -24.77 37.89
N GLU A 234 -13.33 -25.93 37.29
CA GLU A 234 -12.65 -26.16 36.01
C GLU A 234 -13.25 -25.32 34.87
N TRP A 235 -14.60 -25.18 34.87
CA TRP A 235 -15.28 -24.34 33.88
C TRP A 235 -14.92 -22.85 34.05
N GLU A 236 -14.80 -22.33 35.28
CA GLU A 236 -14.33 -20.96 35.51
C GLU A 236 -12.90 -20.77 35.00
N ILE A 237 -12.03 -21.75 35.20
CA ILE A 237 -10.67 -21.72 34.63
C ILE A 237 -10.71 -21.78 33.12
N MET A 238 -11.54 -22.64 32.52
CA MET A 238 -11.70 -22.73 31.06
C MET A 238 -12.12 -21.39 30.46
N LYS A 239 -13.11 -20.72 31.05
CA LYS A 239 -13.58 -19.40 30.58
C LYS A 239 -12.48 -18.34 30.55
N SER A 240 -11.46 -18.47 31.42
CA SER A 240 -10.35 -17.50 31.46
C SER A 240 -9.47 -17.47 30.21
N HIS A 241 -9.63 -18.44 29.25
CA HIS A 241 -8.91 -18.35 27.98
C HIS A 241 -9.25 -17.06 27.22
N THR A 242 -10.45 -16.51 27.39
CA THR A 242 -10.86 -15.25 26.74
C THR A 242 -10.03 -14.07 27.26
N THR A 243 -9.87 -13.96 28.57
CA THR A 243 -9.04 -12.90 29.18
C THR A 243 -7.55 -13.12 28.92
N PHE A 244 -7.05 -14.35 29.01
CA PHE A 244 -5.67 -14.66 28.68
C PHE A 244 -5.38 -14.37 27.19
N GLY A 245 -6.32 -14.65 26.29
CA GLY A 245 -6.17 -14.33 24.88
C GLY A 245 -6.02 -12.83 24.63
N SER A 246 -6.87 -12.04 25.26
CA SER A 246 -6.77 -10.58 25.22
C SER A 246 -5.47 -10.06 25.81
N ASP A 247 -5.04 -10.61 26.95
CA ASP A 247 -3.77 -10.23 27.61
C ASP A 247 -2.54 -10.59 26.76
N ILE A 248 -2.55 -11.75 26.09
CA ILE A 248 -1.48 -12.17 25.17
C ILE A 248 -1.34 -11.20 23.99
N MET A 249 -2.46 -10.71 23.43
CA MET A 249 -2.45 -9.73 22.35
C MET A 249 -1.97 -8.37 22.87
N GLY A 250 -2.32 -8.01 24.10
CA GLY A 250 -1.93 -6.76 24.73
C GLY A 250 -2.42 -5.52 23.99
N ASP A 251 -1.87 -4.37 24.40
CA ASP A 251 -2.11 -3.09 23.72
C ASP A 251 -1.03 -2.90 22.65
N HIS A 252 -1.45 -2.90 21.39
CA HIS A 252 -0.57 -2.80 20.23
C HIS A 252 -1.16 -1.85 19.16
N PRO A 253 -0.34 -1.02 18.47
CA PRO A 253 -0.84 -0.05 17.47
C PRO A 253 -1.39 -0.68 16.18
N SER A 254 -1.28 -1.99 15.98
CA SER A 254 -1.84 -2.69 14.81
C SER A 254 -3.33 -2.94 14.99
N ASP A 255 -4.14 -2.44 14.07
CA ASP A 255 -5.60 -2.64 14.07
C ASP A 255 -5.99 -4.14 14.05
N VAL A 256 -5.21 -4.99 13.38
CA VAL A 256 -5.44 -6.44 13.37
C VAL A 256 -5.22 -7.05 14.74
N ILE A 257 -4.17 -6.64 15.47
CA ILE A 257 -3.88 -7.14 16.82
C ILE A 257 -4.92 -6.63 17.83
N LEU A 258 -5.34 -5.36 17.73
CA LEU A 258 -6.42 -4.81 18.55
C LEU A 258 -7.72 -5.59 18.33
N MET A 259 -8.09 -5.84 17.08
CA MET A 259 -9.27 -6.63 16.75
C MET A 259 -9.14 -8.08 17.25
N ALA A 260 -7.96 -8.69 17.16
CA ALA A 260 -7.70 -10.03 17.70
C ALA A 260 -7.88 -10.08 19.22
N SER A 261 -7.46 -9.03 19.94
CA SER A 261 -7.69 -8.88 21.39
C SER A 261 -9.19 -8.79 21.71
N GLU A 262 -9.96 -7.99 20.97
CA GLU A 262 -11.41 -7.90 21.12
C GLU A 262 -12.12 -9.22 20.82
N LEU A 263 -11.70 -9.90 19.76
CA LEU A 263 -12.22 -11.23 19.38
C LEU A 263 -11.92 -12.25 20.48
N ALA A 264 -10.68 -12.35 20.95
CA ALA A 264 -10.33 -13.27 22.01
C ALA A 264 -11.15 -13.01 23.29
N LEU A 265 -11.35 -11.75 23.65
CA LEU A 265 -12.10 -11.38 24.85
C LEU A 265 -13.60 -11.68 24.71
N CYS A 266 -14.21 -11.43 23.53
CA CYS A 266 -15.67 -11.28 23.42
C CYS A 266 -16.36 -12.35 22.57
N HIS A 267 -15.67 -13.34 21.96
CA HIS A 267 -16.27 -14.33 21.07
C HIS A 267 -17.23 -15.31 21.78
N HIS A 268 -17.22 -15.36 23.13
CA HIS A 268 -18.15 -16.10 23.95
C HIS A 268 -19.22 -15.22 24.64
N GLU A 269 -19.28 -13.94 24.30
CA GLU A 269 -20.41 -13.10 24.70
C GLU A 269 -21.65 -13.49 23.90
N TRP A 270 -22.82 -13.49 24.59
CA TRP A 270 -24.10 -13.81 23.99
C TRP A 270 -24.95 -12.57 23.80
N TRP A 271 -25.69 -12.51 22.71
CA TRP A 271 -26.52 -11.36 22.38
C TRP A 271 -27.41 -10.91 23.51
N ASN A 272 -27.95 -11.84 24.31
CA ASN A 272 -28.82 -11.59 25.44
C ASN A 272 -28.10 -11.31 26.77
N GLY A 273 -26.78 -11.16 26.78
CA GLY A 273 -25.96 -10.87 27.96
C GLY A 273 -25.68 -12.05 28.89
N ASN A 274 -26.05 -13.28 28.52
CA ASN A 274 -25.75 -14.49 29.29
C ASN A 274 -24.40 -15.14 28.95
N GLY A 275 -23.61 -14.48 28.12
CA GLY A 275 -22.27 -14.91 27.76
C GLY A 275 -21.21 -14.58 28.80
N TYR A 276 -19.94 -14.74 28.43
CA TYR A 276 -18.80 -14.44 29.30
C TYR A 276 -17.65 -13.81 28.44
N PRO A 277 -16.68 -13.14 29.06
CA PRO A 277 -16.42 -12.97 30.50
C PRO A 277 -17.18 -11.77 31.13
N ASN A 278 -17.62 -10.80 30.30
CA ASN A 278 -18.14 -9.51 30.81
C ASN A 278 -19.68 -9.44 30.86
N GLY A 279 -20.41 -10.38 30.23
CA GLY A 279 -21.85 -10.35 30.10
C GLY A 279 -22.33 -9.16 29.26
N LEU A 280 -21.65 -8.85 28.19
CA LEU A 280 -22.05 -7.80 27.25
C LEU A 280 -23.34 -8.21 26.53
N GLU A 281 -24.23 -7.23 26.27
CA GLU A 281 -25.54 -7.45 25.65
C GLU A 281 -25.70 -6.63 24.38
N GLY A 282 -26.21 -7.24 23.32
CA GLY A 282 -26.62 -6.58 22.10
C GLY A 282 -25.43 -5.95 21.37
N GLU A 283 -25.59 -4.70 20.94
CA GLU A 283 -24.55 -3.96 20.19
C GLU A 283 -23.36 -3.51 21.06
N ARG A 284 -23.38 -3.74 22.37
CA ARG A 284 -22.19 -3.57 23.21
C ARG A 284 -21.11 -4.62 22.96
N ILE A 285 -21.50 -5.78 22.39
CA ILE A 285 -20.56 -6.79 21.92
C ILE A 285 -19.93 -6.26 20.61
N PRO A 286 -18.60 -6.22 20.47
CA PRO A 286 -17.95 -5.82 19.22
C PRO A 286 -18.49 -6.62 18.02
N LEU A 287 -18.71 -5.96 16.88
CA LEU A 287 -19.29 -6.62 15.71
C LEU A 287 -18.44 -7.81 15.23
N CYS A 288 -17.11 -7.65 15.24
CA CYS A 288 -16.18 -8.74 14.90
C CYS A 288 -16.39 -9.98 15.78
N ALA A 289 -16.64 -9.80 17.10
CA ALA A 289 -16.91 -10.91 18.00
C ALA A 289 -18.28 -11.56 17.72
N ARG A 290 -19.33 -10.77 17.43
CA ARG A 290 -20.66 -11.31 17.05
C ARG A 290 -20.57 -12.17 15.78
N ILE A 291 -19.78 -11.74 14.80
CA ILE A 291 -19.50 -12.49 13.56
C ILE A 291 -18.72 -13.77 13.86
N ALA A 292 -17.66 -13.67 14.66
CA ALA A 292 -16.81 -14.80 15.03
C ALA A 292 -17.59 -15.88 15.79
N THR A 293 -18.48 -15.48 16.72
CA THR A 293 -19.32 -16.41 17.50
C THR A 293 -20.17 -17.31 16.58
N VAL A 294 -20.83 -16.74 15.56
CA VAL A 294 -21.62 -17.53 14.59
C VAL A 294 -20.71 -18.45 13.77
N SER A 295 -19.57 -17.93 13.30
CA SER A 295 -18.62 -18.68 12.46
C SER A 295 -18.00 -19.86 13.21
N ASP A 296 -17.55 -19.62 14.44
CA ASP A 296 -16.94 -20.63 15.31
C ASP A 296 -17.95 -21.73 15.68
N VAL A 297 -19.10 -21.34 16.23
CA VAL A 297 -20.11 -22.31 16.66
C VAL A 297 -20.59 -23.15 15.48
N PHE A 298 -20.84 -22.56 14.30
CA PHE A 298 -21.26 -23.31 13.12
C PHE A 298 -20.22 -24.34 12.69
N ASP A 299 -18.95 -23.94 12.58
CA ASP A 299 -17.89 -24.88 12.19
C ASP A 299 -17.66 -25.97 13.25
N ALA A 300 -17.72 -25.60 14.54
CA ALA A 300 -17.60 -26.54 15.65
C ALA A 300 -18.73 -27.59 15.70
N LEU A 301 -19.96 -27.24 15.31
CA LEU A 301 -21.08 -28.18 15.21
C LEU A 301 -20.90 -29.20 14.10
N LEU A 302 -20.28 -28.79 13.00
CA LEU A 302 -20.06 -29.62 11.81
C LEU A 302 -18.71 -30.37 11.82
N SER A 303 -17.83 -30.10 12.77
CA SER A 303 -16.50 -30.70 12.86
C SER A 303 -16.49 -31.89 13.80
N TYR A 304 -15.63 -32.88 13.48
CA TYR A 304 -15.40 -34.02 14.36
C TYR A 304 -14.64 -33.57 15.61
N ARG A 305 -15.16 -33.96 16.77
CA ARG A 305 -14.47 -33.80 18.05
C ARG A 305 -14.37 -35.19 18.76
N PRO A 306 -13.34 -35.44 19.57
CA PRO A 306 -13.11 -36.76 20.19
C PRO A 306 -14.33 -37.33 20.95
N TYR A 307 -15.23 -36.45 21.40
CA TYR A 307 -16.39 -36.78 22.24
C TYR A 307 -17.73 -36.49 21.56
N LYS A 308 -17.74 -36.04 20.27
CA LYS A 308 -18.97 -35.65 19.59
C LYS A 308 -18.90 -35.89 18.10
N GLU A 309 -19.85 -36.66 17.56
CA GLU A 309 -20.02 -36.79 16.11
C GLU A 309 -20.49 -35.48 15.48
N PRO A 310 -20.04 -35.14 14.26
CA PRO A 310 -20.52 -33.99 13.52
C PRO A 310 -22.05 -34.01 13.37
N TRP A 311 -22.66 -32.83 13.50
CA TRP A 311 -24.07 -32.69 13.22
C TRP A 311 -24.34 -32.64 11.71
N PRO A 312 -25.51 -33.12 11.25
CA PRO A 312 -26.01 -32.80 9.91
C PRO A 312 -26.11 -31.28 9.73
N VAL A 313 -25.83 -30.79 8.52
CA VAL A 313 -25.83 -29.37 8.17
C VAL A 313 -27.17 -28.72 8.55
N GLU A 314 -28.28 -29.36 8.21
CA GLU A 314 -29.63 -28.88 8.47
C GLU A 314 -29.87 -28.67 9.96
N LYS A 315 -29.33 -29.56 10.81
CA LYS A 315 -29.44 -29.44 12.25
C LYS A 315 -28.61 -28.30 12.81
N ALA A 316 -27.39 -28.07 12.28
CA ALA A 316 -26.53 -26.96 12.69
C ALA A 316 -27.13 -25.60 12.28
N VAL A 317 -27.69 -25.52 11.09
CA VAL A 317 -28.38 -24.32 10.60
C VAL A 317 -29.60 -24.01 11.46
N ALA A 318 -30.45 -25.00 11.75
CA ALA A 318 -31.61 -24.82 12.62
C ALA A 318 -31.22 -24.35 14.02
N TYR A 319 -30.11 -24.85 14.58
CA TYR A 319 -29.61 -24.39 15.88
C TYR A 319 -29.20 -22.90 15.86
N ILE A 320 -28.49 -22.46 14.80
CA ILE A 320 -28.08 -21.05 14.67
C ILE A 320 -29.34 -20.14 14.53
N GLU A 321 -30.30 -20.59 13.73
CA GLU A 321 -31.58 -19.85 13.54
C GLU A 321 -32.39 -19.76 14.83
N ASP A 322 -32.59 -20.84 15.56
CA ASP A 322 -33.33 -20.93 16.81
C ASP A 322 -32.69 -20.08 17.94
N ALA A 323 -31.35 -19.97 17.93
CA ALA A 323 -30.61 -19.18 18.92
C ALA A 323 -30.43 -17.70 18.52
N SER A 324 -31.04 -17.26 17.42
CA SER A 324 -31.11 -15.84 17.04
C SER A 324 -31.77 -14.99 18.11
N GLY A 325 -31.20 -13.85 18.46
CA GLY A 325 -31.69 -12.97 19.53
C GLY A 325 -31.40 -13.49 20.96
N THR A 326 -30.83 -14.67 21.10
CA THR A 326 -30.38 -15.21 22.38
C THR A 326 -28.85 -15.33 22.44
N GLN A 327 -28.28 -16.29 21.77
CA GLN A 327 -26.82 -16.42 21.65
C GLN A 327 -26.25 -15.54 20.53
N PHE A 328 -26.93 -15.46 19.41
CA PHE A 328 -26.41 -14.81 18.19
C PHE A 328 -27.15 -13.49 17.87
N ASP A 329 -26.42 -12.56 17.26
CA ASP A 329 -26.98 -11.33 16.71
C ASP A 329 -27.95 -11.66 15.56
N PRO A 330 -29.24 -11.21 15.62
CA PRO A 330 -30.20 -11.48 14.55
C PRO A 330 -29.76 -11.03 13.16
N LYS A 331 -29.04 -9.90 13.06
CA LYS A 331 -28.55 -9.39 11.77
C LYS A 331 -27.45 -10.29 11.20
N VAL A 332 -26.57 -10.81 12.05
CA VAL A 332 -25.51 -11.75 11.63
C VAL A 332 -26.13 -13.07 11.20
N VAL A 333 -27.15 -13.56 11.91
CA VAL A 333 -27.87 -14.79 11.55
C VAL A 333 -28.60 -14.64 10.21
N GLU A 334 -29.24 -13.51 9.93
CA GLU A 334 -29.87 -13.23 8.63
C GLU A 334 -28.87 -13.34 7.48
N VAL A 335 -27.70 -12.70 7.63
CA VAL A 335 -26.63 -12.76 6.63
C VAL A 335 -26.03 -14.17 6.53
N PHE A 336 -25.88 -14.88 7.63
CA PHE A 336 -25.42 -16.27 7.65
C PHE A 336 -26.33 -17.16 6.80
N LEU A 337 -27.63 -17.09 6.99
CA LEU A 337 -28.60 -17.88 6.23
C LEU A 337 -28.55 -17.54 4.73
N ALA A 338 -28.44 -16.26 4.39
CA ALA A 338 -28.32 -15.79 3.01
C ALA A 338 -27.00 -16.25 2.35
N SER A 339 -25.94 -16.40 3.14
CA SER A 339 -24.60 -16.76 2.66
C SER A 339 -24.28 -18.25 2.71
N LEU A 340 -25.22 -19.09 3.13
CA LEU A 340 -24.98 -20.50 3.38
C LEU A 340 -24.33 -21.27 2.21
N PRO A 341 -24.67 -21.05 0.93
CA PRO A 341 -24.00 -21.71 -0.19
C PRO A 341 -22.49 -21.39 -0.26
N ALA A 342 -22.11 -20.13 -0.02
CA ALA A 342 -20.71 -19.71 -0.01
C ALA A 342 -19.96 -20.28 1.20
N ILE A 343 -20.59 -20.33 2.35
CA ILE A 343 -20.06 -20.94 3.58
C ILE A 343 -19.80 -22.42 3.39
N MET A 344 -20.71 -23.16 2.75
CA MET A 344 -20.52 -24.58 2.47
C MET A 344 -19.40 -24.84 1.45
N ALA A 345 -19.22 -23.96 0.45
CA ALA A 345 -18.11 -24.05 -0.48
C ALA A 345 -16.74 -23.95 0.24
N VAL A 346 -16.61 -23.04 1.23
CA VAL A 346 -15.40 -22.96 2.06
C VAL A 346 -15.11 -24.28 2.78
N ARG A 347 -16.14 -24.95 3.25
CA ARG A 347 -16.00 -26.23 3.95
C ARG A 347 -15.57 -27.37 3.03
N GLU A 348 -16.07 -27.40 1.80
CA GLU A 348 -15.63 -28.34 0.77
C GLU A 348 -14.18 -28.11 0.34
N GLU A 349 -13.75 -26.86 0.25
CA GLU A 349 -12.37 -26.49 -0.10
C GLU A 349 -11.36 -26.87 1.02
N HIS A 350 -11.80 -26.85 2.29
CA HIS A 350 -10.97 -27.11 3.46
C HIS A 350 -11.53 -28.24 4.33
N PRO A 351 -11.49 -29.49 3.85
CA PRO A 351 -12.04 -30.63 4.58
C PRO A 351 -11.24 -30.93 5.87
N ASP A 352 -11.91 -31.55 6.84
CA ASP A 352 -11.20 -32.10 7.99
C ASP A 352 -10.19 -33.17 7.55
N PRO A 353 -9.00 -33.28 8.19
CA PRO A 353 -8.03 -34.30 7.83
C PRO A 353 -8.61 -35.69 8.04
N GLU A 354 -8.32 -36.60 7.10
CA GLU A 354 -8.73 -38.01 7.24
C GLU A 354 -8.19 -38.62 8.55
N LYS A 355 -9.04 -39.36 9.25
CA LYS A 355 -8.63 -40.11 10.45
C LYS A 355 -7.47 -41.03 10.10
N LYS A 356 -6.30 -40.81 10.70
CA LYS A 356 -5.23 -41.83 10.71
C LYS A 356 -5.44 -42.79 11.84
#